data_b24b6459e470dd66dc2ea5dc0d67f356
#
_entry.id   b24b6459e470dd66dc2ea5dc0d67f356
#
_cell.length_a   1.000
_cell.length_b   1.000
_cell.length_c   1.000
_cell.angle_alpha   90.00
_cell.angle_beta   90.00
_cell.angle_gamma   90.00
#
_symmetry.space_group_name_H-M   'P 1'
#
loop_
_entity.id
_entity.type
_entity.pdbx_description
1 polymer ?
#
loop_
_entity_poly.entity_id
_entity_poly.type
_entity_poly.pdbx_seq_one_letter_code
_entity_poly.pdbx_strand_id
1 'polypeptide(L)'
;MTSMYHSTRNADACVSAKRAVLNGLASDGGLYVTDALGETKIDLERVVTNTYRENAAYILGTLLDDYSAEEIESCVEAAYKGTFETDDVAPVVKVGDAFVLELFRGPTSAFKDVALQMLPQLMSRAAQGAGEKIMILAATSGDTGKAALAGFSNTPGLGITVFYPHNGTSEIQRLQMVTQAGDNVAVAAVEGNFDDTQSAVKRIFGDEALRERLAAQNTVLSSANSINIGRLAPQVVYYFDAYAQLVRAGEIACGDAVEFCVPTGNFGDVLAGYFAKRMGLPVGRLIVASNCNNVLSDFLTEGVYDRNREFFKTISPSMDILISSNLERLLYYASDGAAGFVAGLMDDLAKTGRYQVPDEVLSRIQETFACGWASDEQAEAAMKECHDATGYVLDPHTACAWYVSKMHPHTEGVPRVVLSTASSYKFCHDVCEALGLAAPQDDFACMRELEGASETKAPAALAALENADERFGDVIAVGDMSSYVETKCGELL
;
A
#
# COMPACT_ATOMS: atom_id res chain seq x y z
N MET A 1 28.94 -6.60 3.83
CA MET A 1 28.15 -7.44 4.74
C MET A 1 26.70 -7.28 4.30
N THR A 2 25.95 -8.37 4.26
CA THR A 2 24.52 -8.32 3.95
C THR A 2 23.77 -7.60 5.06
N SER A 3 22.83 -6.73 4.67
CA SER A 3 22.00 -5.99 5.62
C SER A 3 21.11 -6.95 6.40
N MET A 4 21.11 -6.81 7.71
CA MET A 4 20.25 -7.60 8.57
C MET A 4 18.99 -6.82 8.91
N TYR A 5 17.88 -7.55 8.98
CA TYR A 5 16.58 -7.03 9.40
C TYR A 5 16.25 -7.53 10.81
N HIS A 6 15.67 -6.69 11.63
CA HIS A 6 15.21 -7.04 12.97
C HIS A 6 13.87 -6.38 13.28
N SER A 7 13.28 -6.73 14.41
CA SER A 7 12.01 -6.15 14.85
C SER A 7 12.18 -4.70 15.31
N THR A 8 11.20 -3.85 15.02
CA THR A 8 11.07 -2.51 15.62
C THR A 8 11.00 -2.53 17.16
N ARG A 9 10.66 -3.70 17.75
CA ARG A 9 10.49 -3.88 19.21
C ARG A 9 11.61 -4.66 19.87
N ASN A 10 12.44 -5.36 19.07
CA ASN A 10 13.58 -6.14 19.55
C ASN A 10 14.68 -6.18 18.48
N ALA A 11 15.80 -5.52 18.76
CA ALA A 11 16.93 -5.45 17.83
C ALA A 11 17.85 -6.68 17.87
N ASP A 12 17.70 -7.58 18.86
CA ASP A 12 18.64 -8.71 19.06
C ASP A 12 18.39 -9.86 18.07
N ALA A 13 17.15 -10.03 17.61
CA ALA A 13 16.75 -11.13 16.72
C ALA A 13 16.84 -10.68 15.24
N CYS A 14 18.01 -10.83 14.65
CA CYS A 14 18.26 -10.46 13.25
C CYS A 14 17.94 -11.62 12.29
N VAL A 15 17.36 -11.27 11.13
CA VAL A 15 17.08 -12.17 10.01
C VAL A 15 17.59 -11.55 8.70
N SER A 16 17.74 -12.37 7.66
CA SER A 16 18.04 -11.86 6.31
C SER A 16 16.83 -11.18 5.69
N ALA A 17 17.01 -10.38 4.62
CA ALA A 17 15.90 -9.74 3.92
C ALA A 17 14.92 -10.79 3.35
N LYS A 18 15.40 -11.87 2.76
CA LYS A 18 14.56 -13.01 2.29
C LYS A 18 13.67 -13.54 3.41
N ARG A 19 14.25 -13.74 4.60
CA ARG A 19 13.47 -14.25 5.75
C ARG A 19 12.48 -13.22 6.29
N ALA A 20 12.82 -11.94 6.30
CA ALA A 20 11.91 -10.86 6.68
C ALA A 20 10.71 -10.75 5.73
N VAL A 21 10.94 -10.91 4.42
CA VAL A 21 9.89 -10.95 3.38
C VAL A 21 8.97 -12.16 3.59
N LEU A 22 9.51 -13.36 3.85
CA LEU A 22 8.73 -14.56 4.09
C LEU A 22 7.89 -14.46 5.38
N ASN A 23 8.49 -14.01 6.46
CA ASN A 23 7.80 -13.91 7.74
C ASN A 23 6.72 -12.81 7.73
N GLY A 24 6.97 -11.70 7.02
CA GLY A 24 6.08 -10.54 6.97
C GLY A 24 6.01 -9.74 8.27
N LEU A 25 6.01 -10.42 9.43
CA LEU A 25 5.93 -9.87 10.77
C LEU A 25 6.93 -10.57 11.67
N ALA A 26 7.55 -9.87 12.61
CA ALA A 26 8.44 -10.47 13.59
C ALA A 26 7.64 -11.23 14.67
N SER A 27 8.29 -12.20 15.33
CA SER A 27 7.64 -13.08 16.29
C SER A 27 7.10 -12.37 17.55
N ASP A 28 7.64 -11.20 17.87
CA ASP A 28 7.18 -10.32 18.94
C ASP A 28 6.07 -9.35 18.51
N GLY A 29 5.59 -9.47 17.26
CA GLY A 29 4.57 -8.61 16.67
C GLY A 29 5.11 -7.25 16.18
N GLY A 30 6.41 -7.01 16.25
CA GLY A 30 7.06 -5.83 15.67
C GLY A 30 7.28 -5.94 14.16
N LEU A 31 7.59 -4.82 13.52
CA LEU A 31 7.79 -4.74 12.07
C LEU A 31 9.28 -4.86 11.73
N TYR A 32 9.59 -5.50 10.60
CA TYR A 32 10.98 -5.59 10.16
C TYR A 32 11.52 -4.26 9.67
N VAL A 33 12.69 -3.87 10.20
CA VAL A 33 13.50 -2.70 9.85
C VAL A 33 14.96 -3.10 9.68
N THR A 34 15.75 -2.24 9.05
CA THR A 34 17.22 -2.38 8.97
C THR A 34 17.89 -1.09 9.39
N ASP A 35 18.95 -1.18 10.19
CA ASP A 35 19.78 -0.03 10.56
C ASP A 35 20.61 0.49 9.39
N ALA A 36 20.84 -0.36 8.37
CA ALA A 36 21.56 0.01 7.15
C ALA A 36 20.78 0.95 6.21
N LEU A 37 19.52 1.30 6.54
CA LEU A 37 18.73 2.19 5.72
C LEU A 37 19.43 3.55 5.53
N GLY A 38 19.79 3.82 4.28
CA GLY A 38 20.46 5.06 3.88
C GLY A 38 21.98 5.09 4.12
N GLU A 39 22.62 3.99 4.51
CA GLU A 39 24.09 3.85 4.45
C GLU A 39 24.56 3.89 2.99
N THR A 40 23.87 3.17 2.11
CA THR A 40 24.10 3.24 0.66
C THR A 40 23.15 4.28 0.06
N LYS A 41 23.73 5.31 -0.57
CA LYS A 41 22.97 6.31 -1.32
C LYS A 41 22.76 5.85 -2.75
N ILE A 42 21.58 6.13 -3.27
CA ILE A 42 21.20 5.87 -4.66
C ILE A 42 21.80 6.98 -5.54
N ASP A 43 22.43 6.59 -6.63
CA ASP A 43 22.97 7.50 -7.63
C ASP A 43 21.83 8.10 -8.47
N LEU A 44 21.56 9.38 -8.27
CA LEU A 44 20.47 10.10 -8.94
C LEU A 44 20.69 10.24 -10.45
N GLU A 45 21.93 10.43 -10.92
CA GLU A 45 22.22 10.53 -12.34
C GLU A 45 21.92 9.19 -13.06
N ARG A 46 22.24 8.08 -12.40
CA ARG A 46 21.88 6.75 -12.87
C ARG A 46 20.34 6.58 -12.90
N VAL A 47 19.65 6.96 -11.84
CA VAL A 47 18.18 6.87 -11.74
C VAL A 47 17.50 7.65 -12.87
N VAL A 48 17.99 8.85 -13.20
CA VAL A 48 17.45 9.71 -14.28
C VAL A 48 17.59 9.05 -15.66
N THR A 49 18.65 8.27 -15.89
CA THR A 49 18.91 7.62 -17.18
C THR A 49 18.26 6.27 -17.34
N ASN A 50 17.91 5.61 -16.23
CA ASN A 50 17.30 4.30 -16.19
C ASN A 50 15.81 4.32 -16.57
N THR A 51 15.30 3.19 -17.04
CA THR A 51 13.86 2.88 -17.08
C THR A 51 13.34 2.55 -15.69
N TYR A 52 12.01 2.51 -15.52
CA TYR A 52 11.38 2.11 -14.25
C TYR A 52 11.90 0.74 -13.75
N ARG A 53 11.99 -0.25 -14.64
CA ARG A 53 12.44 -1.61 -14.29
C ARG A 53 13.90 -1.64 -13.86
N GLU A 54 14.77 -0.89 -14.53
CA GLU A 54 16.18 -0.75 -14.13
C GLU A 54 16.32 -0.04 -12.77
N ASN A 55 15.50 0.98 -12.52
CA ASN A 55 15.40 1.64 -11.22
C ASN A 55 14.90 0.68 -10.13
N ALA A 56 13.88 -0.14 -10.44
CA ALA A 56 13.37 -1.15 -9.52
C ALA A 56 14.45 -2.18 -9.16
N ALA A 57 15.18 -2.71 -10.15
CA ALA A 57 16.26 -3.65 -9.90
C ALA A 57 17.38 -3.03 -9.03
N TYR A 58 17.78 -1.79 -9.31
CA TYR A 58 18.83 -1.09 -8.59
C TYR A 58 18.43 -0.80 -7.13
N ILE A 59 17.24 -0.24 -6.91
CA ILE A 59 16.77 0.16 -5.58
C ILE A 59 16.45 -1.06 -4.72
N LEU A 60 15.75 -2.05 -5.27
CA LEU A 60 15.42 -3.28 -4.56
C LEU A 60 16.67 -4.11 -4.23
N GLY A 61 17.64 -4.19 -5.15
CA GLY A 61 18.92 -4.83 -4.87
C GLY A 61 19.73 -4.15 -3.76
N THR A 62 19.51 -2.84 -3.54
CA THR A 62 20.13 -2.11 -2.42
C THR A 62 19.41 -2.39 -1.09
N LEU A 63 18.09 -2.51 -1.10
CA LEU A 63 17.28 -2.76 0.11
C LEU A 63 17.25 -4.24 0.51
N LEU A 64 17.27 -5.15 -0.46
CA LEU A 64 17.10 -6.59 -0.27
C LEU A 64 18.37 -7.32 -0.75
N ASP A 65 19.50 -6.98 -0.18
CA ASP A 65 20.84 -7.29 -0.63
C ASP A 65 21.30 -8.75 -0.45
N ASP A 66 20.44 -9.62 0.10
CA ASP A 66 20.63 -11.07 0.12
C ASP A 66 19.95 -11.79 -1.07
N TYR A 67 19.17 -11.07 -1.90
CA TYR A 67 18.77 -11.54 -3.21
C TYR A 67 19.90 -11.29 -4.22
N SER A 68 20.19 -12.26 -5.10
CA SER A 68 21.16 -12.00 -6.18
C SER A 68 20.61 -11.01 -7.20
N ALA A 69 21.51 -10.38 -7.98
CA ALA A 69 21.09 -9.45 -9.02
C ALA A 69 20.13 -10.14 -10.03
N GLU A 70 20.42 -11.39 -10.41
CA GLU A 70 19.59 -12.17 -11.32
C GLU A 70 18.23 -12.51 -10.72
N GLU A 71 18.16 -12.77 -9.40
CA GLU A 71 16.89 -12.98 -8.71
C GLU A 71 16.04 -11.70 -8.73
N ILE A 72 16.61 -10.56 -8.40
CA ILE A 72 15.90 -9.26 -8.42
C ILE A 72 15.44 -8.90 -9.83
N GLU A 73 16.32 -8.98 -10.83
CA GLU A 73 15.98 -8.71 -12.23
C GLU A 73 14.83 -9.61 -12.71
N SER A 74 14.89 -10.90 -12.41
CA SER A 74 13.83 -11.86 -12.73
C SER A 74 12.50 -11.50 -12.04
N CYS A 75 12.53 -11.09 -10.78
CA CYS A 75 11.34 -10.64 -10.05
C CYS A 75 10.74 -9.37 -10.67
N VAL A 76 11.59 -8.40 -11.02
CA VAL A 76 11.19 -7.12 -11.65
C VAL A 76 10.54 -7.36 -13.02
N GLU A 77 11.15 -8.20 -13.87
CA GLU A 77 10.58 -8.55 -15.18
C GLU A 77 9.22 -9.25 -15.02
N ALA A 78 9.11 -10.21 -14.10
CA ALA A 78 7.85 -10.91 -13.85
C ALA A 78 6.75 -10.02 -13.27
N ALA A 79 7.11 -9.04 -12.45
CA ALA A 79 6.16 -8.14 -11.81
C ALA A 79 5.66 -7.03 -12.73
N TYR A 80 6.54 -6.43 -13.54
CA TYR A 80 6.25 -5.16 -14.19
C TYR A 80 6.16 -5.22 -15.72
N LYS A 81 6.76 -6.21 -16.38
CA LYS A 81 6.77 -6.27 -17.85
C LYS A 81 5.41 -6.67 -18.41
N GLY A 82 4.74 -5.72 -19.07
CA GLY A 82 3.44 -5.93 -19.69
C GLY A 82 2.28 -6.15 -18.72
N THR A 83 2.49 -5.86 -17.43
CA THR A 83 1.47 -5.97 -16.38
C THR A 83 0.74 -4.64 -16.16
N PHE A 84 1.40 -3.53 -16.42
CA PHE A 84 0.86 -2.19 -16.28
C PHE A 84 0.48 -1.60 -17.64
N GLU A 85 -0.38 -0.60 -17.66
CA GLU A 85 -0.85 0.07 -18.89
C GLU A 85 0.29 0.78 -19.64
N THR A 86 1.36 1.17 -18.93
CA THR A 86 2.53 1.83 -19.49
C THR A 86 3.82 1.21 -18.98
N ASP A 87 4.90 1.31 -19.75
CA ASP A 87 6.23 0.86 -19.33
C ASP A 87 6.81 1.70 -18.19
N ASP A 88 6.33 2.92 -18.00
CA ASP A 88 6.69 3.79 -16.86
C ASP A 88 6.07 3.30 -15.53
N VAL A 89 5.15 2.34 -15.56
CA VAL A 89 4.46 1.75 -14.39
C VAL A 89 3.66 2.80 -13.59
N ALA A 90 4.28 3.92 -13.24
CA ALA A 90 3.72 5.04 -12.49
C ALA A 90 4.08 6.38 -13.17
N PRO A 91 3.34 6.80 -14.21
CA PRO A 91 3.64 8.04 -14.92
C PRO A 91 3.33 9.28 -14.08
N VAL A 92 4.17 10.31 -14.24
CA VAL A 92 3.91 11.65 -13.71
C VAL A 92 3.23 12.49 -14.78
N VAL A 93 2.07 13.06 -14.48
CA VAL A 93 1.32 13.94 -15.35
C VAL A 93 1.21 15.35 -14.74
N LYS A 94 1.25 16.37 -15.60
CA LYS A 94 1.06 17.76 -15.16
C LYS A 94 -0.44 18.09 -15.15
N VAL A 95 -0.95 18.53 -14.00
CA VAL A 95 -2.35 18.89 -13.81
C VAL A 95 -2.42 20.33 -13.27
N GLY A 96 -2.73 21.29 -14.13
CA GLY A 96 -2.60 22.70 -13.79
C GLY A 96 -1.16 23.06 -13.41
N ASP A 97 -0.97 23.60 -12.23
CA ASP A 97 0.34 23.97 -11.68
C ASP A 97 0.97 22.85 -10.80
N ALA A 98 0.30 21.72 -10.62
CA ALA A 98 0.79 20.60 -9.84
C ALA A 98 1.18 19.41 -10.73
N PHE A 99 1.89 18.45 -10.13
CA PHE A 99 2.19 17.16 -10.75
C PHE A 99 1.42 16.07 -10.02
N VAL A 100 0.94 15.08 -10.75
CA VAL A 100 0.23 13.91 -10.23
C VAL A 100 1.00 12.66 -10.62
N LEU A 101 1.35 11.83 -9.64
CA LEU A 101 1.94 10.51 -9.86
C LEU A 101 0.80 9.48 -9.91
N GLU A 102 0.54 8.95 -11.10
CA GLU A 102 -0.55 8.00 -11.34
C GLU A 102 -0.15 6.57 -10.98
N LEU A 103 -0.45 6.14 -9.77
CA LEU A 103 -0.10 4.82 -9.25
C LEU A 103 -1.14 3.73 -9.56
N PHE A 104 -2.21 4.08 -10.25
CA PHE A 104 -3.37 3.21 -10.52
C PHE A 104 -3.33 2.53 -11.89
N ARG A 105 -2.24 2.59 -12.63
CA ARG A 105 -2.10 2.02 -13.98
C ARG A 105 -1.85 0.51 -14.00
N GLY A 106 -2.00 -0.14 -12.86
CA GLY A 106 -1.85 -1.58 -12.70
C GLY A 106 -3.15 -2.38 -12.91
N PRO A 107 -3.08 -3.72 -12.82
CA PRO A 107 -4.18 -4.62 -13.18
C PRO A 107 -5.43 -4.49 -12.31
N THR A 108 -5.32 -3.89 -11.13
CA THR A 108 -6.48 -3.71 -10.24
C THR A 108 -6.85 -2.24 -10.02
N SER A 109 -6.21 -1.35 -10.76
CA SER A 109 -6.48 0.09 -10.76
C SER A 109 -6.29 0.76 -9.39
N ALA A 110 -5.24 0.34 -8.65
CA ALA A 110 -4.84 0.92 -7.36
C ALA A 110 -3.32 0.85 -7.17
N PHE A 111 -2.74 1.78 -6.41
CA PHE A 111 -1.30 1.86 -6.10
C PHE A 111 -0.74 0.57 -5.51
N LYS A 112 -1.59 -0.21 -4.88
CA LYS A 112 -1.26 -1.49 -4.25
C LYS A 112 -0.69 -2.48 -5.24
N ASP A 113 -1.01 -2.35 -6.53
CA ASP A 113 -0.50 -3.20 -7.60
C ASP A 113 1.03 -3.16 -7.69
N VAL A 114 1.64 -1.97 -7.57
CA VAL A 114 3.10 -1.83 -7.66
C VAL A 114 3.82 -2.77 -6.69
N ALA A 115 3.34 -2.82 -5.46
CA ALA A 115 3.94 -3.68 -4.44
C ALA A 115 3.43 -5.13 -4.51
N LEU A 116 2.16 -5.34 -4.84
CA LEU A 116 1.55 -6.67 -4.80
C LEU A 116 1.78 -7.49 -6.08
N GLN A 117 2.29 -6.90 -7.16
CA GLN A 117 2.87 -7.66 -8.27
C GLN A 117 4.31 -8.10 -7.95
N MET A 118 5.07 -7.33 -7.17
CA MET A 118 6.45 -7.64 -6.79
C MET A 118 6.57 -8.62 -5.62
N LEU A 119 5.78 -8.43 -4.56
CA LEU A 119 5.86 -9.24 -3.33
C LEU A 119 5.78 -10.75 -3.60
N PRO A 120 4.86 -11.29 -4.43
CA PRO A 120 4.80 -12.71 -4.70
C PRO A 120 6.06 -13.23 -5.38
N GLN A 121 6.68 -12.45 -6.25
CA GLN A 121 7.93 -12.84 -6.93
C GLN A 121 9.09 -12.97 -5.93
N LEU A 122 9.23 -11.98 -5.03
CA LEU A 122 10.20 -12.02 -3.95
C LEU A 122 9.95 -13.20 -3.00
N MET A 123 8.68 -13.42 -2.59
CA MET A 123 8.32 -14.52 -1.70
C MET A 123 8.57 -15.88 -2.33
N SER A 124 8.22 -16.07 -3.61
CA SER A 124 8.45 -17.33 -4.32
C SER A 124 9.93 -17.68 -4.38
N ARG A 125 10.81 -16.70 -4.67
CA ARG A 125 12.27 -16.91 -4.66
C ARG A 125 12.79 -17.26 -3.28
N ALA A 126 12.35 -16.56 -2.25
CA ALA A 126 12.75 -16.82 -0.87
C ALA A 126 12.24 -18.19 -0.38
N ALA A 127 11.00 -18.56 -0.70
CA ALA A 127 10.39 -19.83 -0.32
C ALA A 127 11.08 -21.04 -1.00
N GLN A 128 11.43 -20.93 -2.27
CA GLN A 128 12.22 -21.95 -2.98
C GLN A 128 13.55 -22.24 -2.29
N GLY A 129 14.25 -21.20 -1.84
CA GLY A 129 15.51 -21.34 -1.09
C GLY A 129 15.33 -21.98 0.29
N ALA A 130 14.16 -21.83 0.90
CA ALA A 130 13.80 -22.43 2.21
C ALA A 130 13.18 -23.83 2.08
N GLY A 131 12.71 -24.24 0.89
CA GLY A 131 11.96 -25.48 0.69
C GLY A 131 10.55 -25.46 1.30
N GLU A 132 9.99 -24.27 1.50
CA GLU A 132 8.69 -24.03 2.10
C GLU A 132 7.62 -23.72 1.04
N LYS A 133 6.36 -24.07 1.33
CA LYS A 133 5.16 -23.62 0.63
C LYS A 133 4.49 -22.55 1.49
N ILE A 134 3.97 -21.51 0.88
CA ILE A 134 3.41 -20.38 1.62
C ILE A 134 1.91 -20.21 1.30
N MET A 135 1.07 -20.23 2.33
CA MET A 135 -0.32 -19.81 2.21
C MET A 135 -0.48 -18.39 2.74
N ILE A 136 -0.85 -17.49 1.84
CA ILE A 136 -1.17 -16.10 2.20
C ILE A 136 -2.61 -15.99 2.68
N LEU A 137 -2.79 -15.34 3.83
CA LEU A 137 -4.11 -14.99 4.32
C LEU A 137 -4.30 -13.48 4.32
N ALA A 138 -5.41 -13.03 3.77
CA ALA A 138 -5.78 -11.62 3.80
C ALA A 138 -7.25 -11.43 4.19
N ALA A 139 -7.51 -10.58 5.18
CA ALA A 139 -8.82 -9.99 5.42
C ALA A 139 -8.84 -8.61 4.74
N THR A 140 -9.89 -8.32 3.98
CA THR A 140 -9.97 -7.09 3.21
C THR A 140 -11.39 -6.54 3.17
N SER A 141 -11.49 -5.22 3.08
CA SER A 141 -12.73 -4.53 2.70
C SER A 141 -12.77 -4.13 1.22
N GLY A 142 -11.76 -4.53 0.41
CA GLY A 142 -11.74 -4.22 -1.03
C GLY A 142 -10.35 -4.33 -1.67
N ASP A 143 -9.73 -3.20 -2.00
CA ASP A 143 -8.55 -3.08 -2.87
C ASP A 143 -7.36 -3.99 -2.54
N THR A 144 -7.01 -4.14 -1.26
CA THR A 144 -5.85 -4.95 -0.88
C THR A 144 -6.04 -6.43 -1.22
N GLY A 145 -7.26 -6.96 -1.00
CA GLY A 145 -7.56 -8.34 -1.33
C GLY A 145 -7.47 -8.60 -2.83
N LYS A 146 -8.07 -7.72 -3.63
CA LYS A 146 -8.01 -7.85 -5.08
C LYS A 146 -6.59 -7.75 -5.61
N ALA A 147 -5.83 -6.75 -5.20
CA ALA A 147 -4.45 -6.58 -5.65
C ALA A 147 -3.55 -7.77 -5.23
N ALA A 148 -3.78 -8.33 -4.02
CA ALA A 148 -3.10 -9.55 -3.59
C ALA A 148 -3.49 -10.76 -4.44
N LEU A 149 -4.80 -10.99 -4.68
CA LEU A 149 -5.26 -12.08 -5.54
C LEU A 149 -4.63 -12.01 -6.93
N ALA A 150 -4.61 -10.81 -7.55
CA ALA A 150 -4.02 -10.63 -8.87
C ALA A 150 -2.51 -10.92 -8.89
N GLY A 151 -1.77 -10.42 -7.90
CA GLY A 151 -0.32 -10.60 -7.83
C GLY A 151 0.12 -12.03 -7.49
N PHE A 152 -0.61 -12.70 -6.58
CA PHE A 152 -0.28 -14.07 -6.16
C PHE A 152 -0.81 -15.14 -7.13
N SER A 153 -1.70 -14.79 -8.05
CA SER A 153 -2.27 -15.73 -9.02
C SER A 153 -1.20 -16.47 -9.78
N ASN A 154 -1.27 -17.81 -9.74
CA ASN A 154 -0.36 -18.74 -10.43
C ASN A 154 1.13 -18.57 -10.08
N THR A 155 1.46 -17.92 -8.94
CA THR A 155 2.86 -17.82 -8.51
C THR A 155 3.31 -19.13 -7.87
N PRO A 156 4.41 -19.75 -8.35
CA PRO A 156 4.84 -21.06 -7.87
C PRO A 156 5.18 -21.11 -6.38
N GLY A 157 4.70 -22.16 -5.69
CA GLY A 157 4.94 -22.39 -4.26
C GLY A 157 4.12 -21.50 -3.32
N LEU A 158 3.25 -20.67 -3.85
CA LEU A 158 2.39 -19.76 -3.09
C LEU A 158 0.92 -20.08 -3.34
N GLY A 159 0.11 -20.04 -2.28
CA GLY A 159 -1.35 -20.02 -2.34
C GLY A 159 -1.87 -18.78 -1.65
N ILE A 160 -3.07 -18.34 -1.99
CA ILE A 160 -3.71 -17.20 -1.33
C ILE A 160 -5.18 -17.48 -1.05
N THR A 161 -5.59 -17.17 0.18
CA THR A 161 -6.99 -17.15 0.60
C THR A 161 -7.37 -15.75 1.08
N VAL A 162 -8.37 -15.16 0.43
CA VAL A 162 -8.89 -13.84 0.76
C VAL A 162 -10.27 -13.95 1.38
N PHE A 163 -10.45 -13.29 2.51
CA PHE A 163 -11.72 -13.17 3.21
C PHE A 163 -12.22 -11.73 3.15
N TYR A 164 -13.50 -11.55 2.84
CA TYR A 164 -14.16 -10.25 2.87
C TYR A 164 -15.51 -10.34 3.58
N PRO A 165 -15.97 -9.26 4.26
CA PRO A 165 -17.25 -9.29 4.95
C PRO A 165 -18.39 -9.41 3.95
N HIS A 166 -19.31 -10.34 4.19
CA HIS A 166 -20.51 -10.50 3.35
C HIS A 166 -21.32 -9.21 3.35
N ASN A 167 -21.60 -8.66 2.16
CA ASN A 167 -22.24 -7.34 1.96
C ASN A 167 -21.44 -6.11 2.52
N GLY A 168 -20.14 -6.25 2.76
CA GLY A 168 -19.31 -5.18 3.32
C GLY A 168 -18.33 -4.52 2.34
N THR A 169 -18.43 -4.79 1.04
CA THR A 169 -17.59 -4.20 -0.03
C THR A 169 -18.47 -3.58 -1.11
N SER A 170 -17.94 -2.65 -1.91
CA SER A 170 -18.62 -2.18 -3.12
C SER A 170 -18.76 -3.33 -4.14
N GLU A 171 -19.72 -3.22 -5.06
CA GLU A 171 -19.96 -4.26 -6.07
C GLU A 171 -18.75 -4.45 -7.00
N ILE A 172 -18.11 -3.37 -7.43
CA ILE A 172 -16.88 -3.43 -8.23
C ILE A 172 -15.77 -4.18 -7.49
N GLN A 173 -15.55 -3.89 -6.20
CA GLN A 173 -14.52 -4.56 -5.41
C GLN A 173 -14.88 -6.03 -5.17
N ARG A 174 -16.14 -6.36 -4.95
CA ARG A 174 -16.62 -7.75 -4.84
C ARG A 174 -16.36 -8.51 -6.13
N LEU A 175 -16.82 -7.99 -7.25
CA LEU A 175 -16.62 -8.60 -8.57
C LEU A 175 -15.13 -8.78 -8.89
N GLN A 176 -14.30 -7.78 -8.61
CA GLN A 176 -12.85 -7.92 -8.77
C GLN A 176 -12.28 -9.13 -8.03
N MET A 177 -12.81 -9.48 -6.85
CA MET A 177 -12.33 -10.64 -6.08
C MET A 177 -12.95 -11.95 -6.56
N VAL A 178 -14.28 -12.00 -6.70
CA VAL A 178 -14.98 -13.27 -7.00
C VAL A 178 -14.78 -13.77 -8.43
N THR A 179 -14.36 -12.90 -9.34
CA THR A 179 -14.03 -13.26 -10.74
C THR A 179 -12.55 -13.57 -10.96
N GLN A 180 -11.69 -13.44 -9.93
CA GLN A 180 -10.25 -13.61 -10.07
C GLN A 180 -9.87 -14.98 -10.63
N ALA A 181 -9.08 -14.99 -11.69
CA ALA A 181 -8.51 -16.21 -12.27
C ALA A 181 -7.28 -16.69 -11.46
N GLY A 182 -6.93 -17.96 -11.62
CA GLY A 182 -5.76 -18.60 -11.01
C GLY A 182 -6.12 -19.92 -10.34
N ASP A 183 -5.16 -20.85 -10.29
CA ASP A 183 -5.38 -22.19 -9.73
C ASP A 183 -5.00 -22.27 -8.25
N ASN A 184 -4.25 -21.27 -7.77
CA ASN A 184 -3.74 -21.17 -6.39
C ASN A 184 -4.44 -20.10 -5.54
N VAL A 185 -5.65 -19.67 -5.95
CA VAL A 185 -6.41 -18.60 -5.27
C VAL A 185 -7.73 -19.12 -4.71
N ALA A 186 -8.11 -18.64 -3.53
CA ALA A 186 -9.42 -18.87 -2.94
C ALA A 186 -9.99 -17.57 -2.38
N VAL A 187 -11.30 -17.40 -2.46
CA VAL A 187 -12.02 -16.24 -1.95
C VAL A 187 -13.27 -16.71 -1.23
N ALA A 188 -13.53 -16.21 -0.03
CA ALA A 188 -14.75 -16.48 0.71
C ALA A 188 -15.32 -15.21 1.35
N ALA A 189 -16.63 -15.04 1.22
CA ALA A 189 -17.39 -14.08 2.01
C ALA A 189 -17.56 -14.62 3.44
N VAL A 190 -17.48 -13.76 4.45
CA VAL A 190 -17.61 -14.11 5.85
C VAL A 190 -18.85 -13.45 6.44
N GLU A 191 -19.70 -14.24 7.11
CA GLU A 191 -20.85 -13.73 7.86
C GLU A 191 -20.38 -12.94 9.08
N GLY A 192 -20.27 -11.62 8.95
CA GLY A 192 -19.77 -10.71 9.97
C GLY A 192 -19.31 -9.39 9.34
N ASN A 193 -18.75 -8.54 10.16
CA ASN A 193 -18.15 -7.29 9.69
C ASN A 193 -16.63 -7.44 9.41
N PHE A 194 -15.99 -6.35 8.98
CA PHE A 194 -14.55 -6.36 8.67
C PHE A 194 -13.69 -6.68 9.92
N ASP A 195 -14.05 -6.13 11.07
CA ASP A 195 -13.29 -6.36 12.33
C ASP A 195 -13.38 -7.80 12.78
N ASP A 196 -14.55 -8.46 12.62
CA ASP A 196 -14.75 -9.88 12.89
C ASP A 196 -13.83 -10.73 12.01
N THR A 197 -13.82 -10.42 10.71
CA THR A 197 -13.00 -11.12 9.71
C THR A 197 -11.51 -10.95 9.99
N GLN A 198 -11.07 -9.73 10.26
CA GLN A 198 -9.66 -9.42 10.55
C GLN A 198 -9.21 -10.08 11.87
N SER A 199 -10.07 -10.05 12.89
CA SER A 199 -9.80 -10.68 14.18
C SER A 199 -9.69 -12.20 14.05
N ALA A 200 -10.51 -12.82 13.20
CA ALA A 200 -10.42 -14.25 12.91
C ALA A 200 -9.11 -14.61 12.20
N VAL A 201 -8.68 -13.85 11.20
CA VAL A 201 -7.38 -14.05 10.54
C VAL A 201 -6.24 -13.94 11.55
N LYS A 202 -6.27 -12.96 12.46
CA LYS A 202 -5.25 -12.85 13.54
C LYS A 202 -5.25 -14.06 14.45
N ARG A 203 -6.43 -14.61 14.82
CA ARG A 203 -6.52 -15.84 15.61
C ARG A 203 -5.93 -17.05 14.88
N ILE A 204 -6.16 -17.16 13.56
CA ILE A 204 -5.59 -18.23 12.72
C ILE A 204 -4.06 -18.16 12.73
N PHE A 205 -3.47 -16.97 12.60
CA PHE A 205 -2.01 -16.79 12.74
C PHE A 205 -1.47 -17.18 14.13
N GLY A 206 -2.27 -17.01 15.18
CA GLY A 206 -1.93 -17.37 16.56
C GLY A 206 -2.21 -18.83 16.92
N ASP A 207 -2.87 -19.61 16.06
CA ASP A 207 -3.23 -21.02 16.31
C ASP A 207 -2.01 -21.94 16.15
N GLU A 208 -1.36 -22.29 17.27
CA GLU A 208 -0.18 -23.16 17.30
C GLU A 208 -0.47 -24.56 16.73
N ALA A 209 -1.64 -25.14 17.07
CA ALA A 209 -2.00 -26.47 16.62
C ALA A 209 -2.22 -26.52 15.10
N LEU A 210 -2.83 -25.51 14.52
CA LEU A 210 -2.95 -25.39 13.07
C LEU A 210 -1.56 -25.23 12.42
N ARG A 211 -0.70 -24.35 12.97
CA ARG A 211 0.66 -24.14 12.45
C ARG A 211 1.49 -25.43 12.45
N GLU A 212 1.40 -26.24 13.51
CA GLU A 212 2.09 -27.54 13.59
C GLU A 212 1.59 -28.51 12.50
N ARG A 213 0.27 -28.58 12.28
CA ARG A 213 -0.29 -29.43 11.21
C ARG A 213 0.14 -28.99 9.82
N LEU A 214 0.16 -27.68 9.57
CA LEU A 214 0.61 -27.13 8.28
C LEU A 214 2.13 -27.31 8.09
N ALA A 215 2.93 -27.11 9.13
CA ALA A 215 4.37 -27.32 9.09
C ALA A 215 4.75 -28.77 8.78
N ALA A 216 3.95 -29.75 9.23
CA ALA A 216 4.13 -31.17 8.84
C ALA A 216 3.97 -31.41 7.33
N GLN A 217 3.36 -30.47 6.59
CA GLN A 217 3.19 -30.46 5.14
C GLN A 217 4.14 -29.45 4.44
N ASN A 218 5.17 -28.95 5.14
CA ASN A 218 6.06 -27.88 4.71
C ASN A 218 5.32 -26.59 4.29
N THR A 219 4.16 -26.33 4.90
CA THR A 219 3.34 -25.14 4.62
C THR A 219 3.41 -24.14 5.78
N VAL A 220 3.66 -22.89 5.45
CA VAL A 220 3.74 -21.76 6.39
C VAL A 220 2.67 -20.72 6.04
N LEU A 221 2.02 -20.15 7.05
CA LEU A 221 1.12 -19.03 6.86
C LEU A 221 1.90 -17.71 6.81
N SER A 222 1.55 -16.84 5.87
CA SER A 222 2.11 -15.50 5.77
C SER A 222 1.04 -14.48 5.35
N SER A 223 1.39 -13.20 5.39
CA SER A 223 0.48 -12.10 5.09
C SER A 223 1.01 -11.19 4.00
N ALA A 224 0.11 -10.76 3.12
CA ALA A 224 0.38 -9.73 2.11
C ALA A 224 -0.01 -8.31 2.58
N ASN A 225 -0.21 -8.09 3.88
CA ASN A 225 -0.57 -6.77 4.42
C ASN A 225 0.57 -5.76 4.29
N SER A 226 0.26 -4.47 4.45
CA SER A 226 1.23 -3.36 4.32
C SER A 226 2.40 -3.40 5.31
N ILE A 227 2.30 -4.23 6.36
CA ILE A 227 3.36 -4.45 7.35
C ILE A 227 4.55 -5.25 6.81
N ASN A 228 4.38 -6.05 5.75
CA ASN A 228 5.46 -6.81 5.14
C ASN A 228 6.47 -5.87 4.48
N ILE A 229 7.77 -6.02 4.81
CA ILE A 229 8.84 -5.20 4.21
C ILE A 229 8.95 -5.42 2.69
N GLY A 230 8.65 -6.62 2.19
CA GLY A 230 8.59 -6.93 0.76
C GLY A 230 7.46 -6.22 0.03
N ARG A 231 6.50 -5.64 0.77
CA ARG A 231 5.47 -4.76 0.23
C ARG A 231 5.84 -3.28 0.34
N LEU A 232 6.64 -2.90 1.34
CA LEU A 232 7.12 -1.53 1.51
C LEU A 232 8.24 -1.20 0.49
N ALA A 233 9.21 -2.08 0.34
CA ALA A 233 10.39 -1.84 -0.49
C ALA A 233 10.08 -1.48 -1.95
N PRO A 234 9.15 -2.15 -2.67
CA PRO A 234 8.81 -1.77 -4.04
C PRO A 234 8.21 -0.37 -4.18
N GLN A 235 7.61 0.16 -3.12
CA GLN A 235 7.03 1.50 -3.13
C GLN A 235 8.10 2.60 -3.09
N VAL A 236 9.30 2.31 -2.64
CA VAL A 236 10.43 3.27 -2.69
C VAL A 236 10.78 3.64 -4.13
N VAL A 237 10.61 2.69 -5.06
CA VAL A 237 11.00 2.84 -6.47
C VAL A 237 10.26 4.00 -7.15
N TYR A 238 8.96 4.10 -7.00
CA TYR A 238 8.18 5.13 -7.71
C TYR A 238 8.45 6.56 -7.22
N TYR A 239 8.99 6.77 -6.02
CA TYR A 239 9.45 8.09 -5.58
C TYR A 239 10.71 8.52 -6.35
N PHE A 240 11.67 7.61 -6.50
CA PHE A 240 12.85 7.87 -7.32
C PHE A 240 12.51 8.04 -8.80
N ASP A 241 11.60 7.21 -9.31
CA ASP A 241 11.23 7.30 -10.73
C ASP A 241 10.40 8.55 -11.04
N ALA A 242 9.48 8.96 -10.15
CA ALA A 242 8.78 10.24 -10.27
C ALA A 242 9.76 11.42 -10.32
N TYR A 243 10.78 11.41 -9.47
CA TYR A 243 11.86 12.39 -9.52
C TYR A 243 12.59 12.36 -10.86
N ALA A 244 12.94 11.18 -11.35
CA ALA A 244 13.62 11.03 -12.64
C ALA A 244 12.76 11.55 -13.80
N GLN A 245 11.46 11.31 -13.78
CA GLN A 245 10.53 11.83 -14.79
C GLN A 245 10.50 13.36 -14.79
N LEU A 246 10.48 14.01 -13.62
CA LEU A 246 10.54 15.48 -13.52
C LEU A 246 11.86 16.04 -14.07
N VAL A 247 13.00 15.40 -13.79
CA VAL A 247 14.30 15.79 -14.34
C VAL A 247 14.34 15.62 -15.86
N ARG A 248 13.87 14.46 -16.37
CA ARG A 248 13.79 14.20 -17.83
C ARG A 248 12.88 15.18 -18.55
N ALA A 249 11.80 15.61 -17.91
CA ALA A 249 10.88 16.62 -18.45
C ALA A 249 11.46 18.07 -18.38
N GLY A 250 12.58 18.28 -17.69
CA GLY A 250 13.18 19.60 -17.52
C GLY A 250 12.45 20.51 -16.53
N GLU A 251 11.57 19.93 -15.69
CA GLU A 251 10.84 20.67 -14.65
C GLU A 251 11.76 20.99 -13.45
N ILE A 252 12.79 20.17 -13.19
CA ILE A 252 13.86 20.37 -12.21
C ILE A 252 15.21 19.93 -12.77
N ALA A 253 16.30 20.41 -12.18
CA ALA A 253 17.63 19.86 -12.41
C ALA A 253 17.93 18.67 -11.48
N CYS A 254 18.86 17.80 -11.89
CA CYS A 254 19.30 16.71 -10.99
C CYS A 254 19.96 17.28 -9.73
N GLY A 255 19.46 16.90 -8.56
CA GLY A 255 19.86 17.42 -7.26
C GLY A 255 18.89 18.44 -6.66
N ASP A 256 17.96 19.00 -7.43
CA ASP A 256 16.93 19.89 -6.90
C ASP A 256 15.92 19.14 -6.03
N ALA A 257 15.32 19.84 -5.09
CA ALA A 257 14.35 19.26 -4.17
C ALA A 257 12.98 19.05 -4.83
N VAL A 258 12.23 18.06 -4.32
CA VAL A 258 10.83 17.77 -4.67
C VAL A 258 10.01 17.53 -3.40
N GLU A 259 8.75 17.94 -3.39
CA GLU A 259 7.79 17.62 -2.31
C GLU A 259 6.77 16.59 -2.79
N PHE A 260 6.30 15.74 -1.88
CA PHE A 260 5.24 14.77 -2.16
C PHE A 260 4.07 14.95 -1.19
N CYS A 261 2.84 14.95 -1.72
CA CYS A 261 1.61 14.90 -0.94
C CYS A 261 0.93 13.55 -1.15
N VAL A 262 0.72 12.81 -0.05
CA VAL A 262 0.39 11.39 -0.08
C VAL A 262 -0.91 11.12 0.67
N PRO A 263 -1.96 10.58 -0.01
CA PRO A 263 -3.14 10.07 0.66
C PRO A 263 -2.72 8.94 1.59
N THR A 264 -2.97 9.07 2.89
CA THR A 264 -2.32 8.19 3.87
C THR A 264 -3.32 7.54 4.84
N GLY A 265 -3.34 6.21 4.85
CA GLY A 265 -3.97 5.40 5.89
C GLY A 265 -2.91 4.66 6.72
N ASN A 266 -2.49 3.47 6.30
CA ASN A 266 -1.54 2.61 7.03
C ASN A 266 -0.06 3.08 6.99
N PHE A 267 0.21 4.30 6.55
CA PHE A 267 1.53 4.94 6.51
C PHE A 267 2.59 4.26 5.61
N GLY A 268 2.21 3.22 4.86
CA GLY A 268 3.17 2.46 4.04
C GLY A 268 3.73 3.28 2.90
N ASP A 269 2.87 3.91 2.13
CA ASP A 269 3.21 4.72 0.96
C ASP A 269 4.12 5.90 1.35
N VAL A 270 3.68 6.76 2.25
CA VAL A 270 4.48 7.94 2.66
C VAL A 270 5.78 7.55 3.37
N LEU A 271 5.81 6.39 4.06
CA LEU A 271 7.05 5.85 4.65
C LEU A 271 8.04 5.41 3.57
N ALA A 272 7.57 4.90 2.42
CA ALA A 272 8.43 4.60 1.28
C ALA A 272 9.10 5.88 0.75
N GLY A 273 8.39 7.01 0.74
CA GLY A 273 9.00 8.33 0.47
C GLY A 273 10.07 8.74 1.49
N TYR A 274 9.84 8.43 2.76
CA TYR A 274 10.86 8.63 3.80
C TYR A 274 12.08 7.73 3.58
N PHE A 275 11.88 6.46 3.19
CA PHE A 275 12.98 5.58 2.81
C PHE A 275 13.77 6.13 1.63
N ALA A 276 13.08 6.60 0.59
CA ALA A 276 13.73 7.26 -0.55
C ALA A 276 14.57 8.46 -0.12
N LYS A 277 14.05 9.32 0.77
CA LYS A 277 14.82 10.44 1.36
C LYS A 277 16.06 9.95 2.11
N ARG A 278 15.94 8.93 2.94
CA ARG A 278 17.06 8.33 3.66
C ARG A 278 18.10 7.75 2.69
N MET A 279 17.68 7.21 1.56
CA MET A 279 18.54 6.66 0.50
C MET A 279 19.10 7.72 -0.46
N GLY A 280 18.83 9.00 -0.24
CA GLY A 280 19.48 10.12 -0.95
C GLY A 280 18.60 10.87 -1.95
N LEU A 281 17.31 10.53 -2.07
CA LEU A 281 16.39 11.34 -2.87
C LEU A 281 16.23 12.73 -2.21
N PRO A 282 16.37 13.85 -2.95
CA PRO A 282 16.28 15.19 -2.39
C PRO A 282 14.81 15.59 -2.12
N VAL A 283 14.20 14.92 -1.14
CA VAL A 283 12.84 15.20 -0.71
C VAL A 283 12.83 16.39 0.24
N GLY A 284 12.18 17.47 -0.15
CA GLY A 284 11.98 18.65 0.69
C GLY A 284 11.02 18.33 1.84
N ARG A 285 9.81 17.92 1.51
CA ARG A 285 8.75 17.61 2.47
C ARG A 285 7.89 16.44 2.01
N LEU A 286 7.43 15.64 2.98
CA LEU A 286 6.37 14.64 2.81
C LEU A 286 5.11 15.15 3.51
N ILE A 287 4.04 15.36 2.76
CA ILE A 287 2.77 15.88 3.27
C ILE A 287 1.80 14.70 3.42
N VAL A 288 1.47 14.37 4.64
CA VAL A 288 0.52 13.31 4.99
C VAL A 288 -0.90 13.86 4.88
N ALA A 289 -1.68 13.33 3.96
CA ALA A 289 -3.08 13.72 3.80
C ALA A 289 -4.00 12.62 4.35
N SER A 290 -4.84 12.97 5.32
CA SER A 290 -5.85 12.10 5.92
C SER A 290 -7.26 12.48 5.46
N ASN A 291 -8.25 11.61 5.70
CA ASN A 291 -9.67 11.96 5.69
C ASN A 291 -10.15 12.30 7.11
N CYS A 292 -11.46 12.25 7.37
CA CYS A 292 -12.04 12.51 8.70
C CYS A 292 -11.47 11.60 9.80
N ASN A 293 -10.93 10.42 9.44
CA ASN A 293 -10.19 9.57 10.37
C ASN A 293 -8.75 10.08 10.54
N ASN A 294 -8.60 11.27 11.07
CA ASN A 294 -7.41 12.12 11.03
C ASN A 294 -6.36 11.84 12.14
N VAL A 295 -6.35 10.63 12.71
CA VAL A 295 -5.43 10.25 13.81
C VAL A 295 -3.96 10.56 13.51
N LEU A 296 -3.55 10.44 12.24
CA LEU A 296 -2.18 10.76 11.81
C LEU A 296 -1.90 12.28 11.83
N SER A 297 -2.86 13.09 11.41
CA SER A 297 -2.72 14.54 11.44
C SER A 297 -2.58 15.06 12.87
N ASP A 298 -3.38 14.55 13.80
CA ASP A 298 -3.26 14.89 15.21
C ASP A 298 -1.91 14.44 15.78
N PHE A 299 -1.51 13.19 15.51
CA PHE A 299 -0.21 12.68 15.96
C PHE A 299 0.97 13.51 15.44
N LEU A 300 1.00 13.81 14.15
CA LEU A 300 2.08 14.58 13.53
C LEU A 300 2.12 16.05 14.01
N THR A 301 1.00 16.56 14.50
CA THR A 301 0.91 17.91 15.06
C THR A 301 1.27 17.95 16.54
N GLU A 302 0.73 17.03 17.34
CA GLU A 302 0.74 17.08 18.80
C GLU A 302 1.69 16.05 19.47
N GLY A 303 2.15 15.03 18.72
CA GLY A 303 2.93 13.91 19.26
C GLY A 303 2.09 12.90 20.05
N VAL A 304 0.76 13.04 20.02
CA VAL A 304 -0.19 12.18 20.71
C VAL A 304 -0.92 11.31 19.70
N TYR A 305 -0.77 10.01 19.82
CA TYR A 305 -1.55 9.04 19.07
C TYR A 305 -2.69 8.52 19.95
N ASP A 306 -3.93 8.72 19.52
CA ASP A 306 -5.11 8.29 20.27
C ASP A 306 -6.15 7.67 19.34
N ARG A 307 -6.33 6.34 19.47
CA ARG A 307 -7.33 5.57 18.71
C ARG A 307 -8.73 5.56 19.37
N ASN A 308 -8.86 6.10 20.59
CA ASN A 308 -10.13 6.13 21.32
C ASN A 308 -10.99 7.29 20.83
N ARG A 309 -11.40 7.22 19.57
CA ARG A 309 -12.20 8.22 18.86
C ARG A 309 -13.26 7.56 18.01
N GLU A 310 -14.20 8.35 17.54
CA GLU A 310 -15.21 7.89 16.59
C GLU A 310 -14.54 7.45 15.27
N PHE A 311 -15.08 6.37 14.68
CA PHE A 311 -14.71 5.90 13.35
C PHE A 311 -15.72 6.40 12.34
N PHE A 312 -15.25 7.06 11.29
CA PHE A 312 -16.07 7.58 10.20
C PHE A 312 -15.92 6.68 8.96
N LYS A 313 -17.04 6.27 8.38
CA LYS A 313 -17.06 5.67 7.05
C LYS A 313 -17.13 6.81 6.04
N THR A 314 -16.12 6.93 5.18
CA THR A 314 -15.96 8.04 4.23
C THR A 314 -16.02 7.56 2.78
N ILE A 315 -16.02 8.51 1.83
CA ILE A 315 -15.88 8.24 0.40
C ILE A 315 -14.46 7.76 0.00
N SER A 316 -13.48 7.87 0.89
CA SER A 316 -12.09 7.40 0.69
C SER A 316 -11.72 6.21 1.58
N PRO A 317 -12.36 5.05 1.42
CA PRO A 317 -12.37 3.95 2.39
C PRO A 317 -10.99 3.31 2.64
N SER A 318 -10.03 3.43 1.73
CA SER A 318 -8.66 2.91 1.95
C SER A 318 -7.89 3.68 3.03
N MET A 319 -8.39 4.86 3.43
CA MET A 319 -7.83 5.72 4.48
C MET A 319 -8.66 5.66 5.77
N ASP A 320 -9.77 4.89 5.82
CA ASP A 320 -10.61 4.70 7.00
C ASP A 320 -9.90 3.80 8.00
N ILE A 321 -9.06 4.39 8.84
CA ILE A 321 -8.28 3.67 9.86
C ILE A 321 -8.22 4.44 11.18
N LEU A 322 -8.14 3.70 12.28
CA LEU A 322 -7.79 4.24 13.61
C LEU A 322 -6.42 3.77 14.08
N ILE A 323 -5.84 2.76 13.43
CA ILE A 323 -4.49 2.27 13.70
C ILE A 323 -3.69 2.27 12.41
N SER A 324 -2.67 3.12 12.35
CA SER A 324 -1.74 3.26 11.23
C SER A 324 -0.50 2.40 11.45
N SER A 325 -0.47 1.22 10.85
CA SER A 325 0.47 0.15 11.22
C SER A 325 1.94 0.50 10.94
N ASN A 326 2.26 1.16 9.82
CA ASN A 326 3.67 1.43 9.48
C ASN A 326 4.25 2.67 10.19
N LEU A 327 3.44 3.43 10.92
CA LEU A 327 3.93 4.52 11.76
C LEU A 327 4.96 4.02 12.79
N GLU A 328 4.81 2.77 13.24
CA GLU A 328 5.78 2.10 14.13
C GLU A 328 7.21 2.11 13.57
N ARG A 329 7.38 1.93 12.25
CA ARG A 329 8.71 2.03 11.62
C ARG A 329 9.27 3.45 11.65
N LEU A 330 8.43 4.46 11.46
CA LEU A 330 8.86 5.85 11.59
C LEU A 330 9.31 6.15 13.02
N LEU A 331 8.57 5.69 14.04
CA LEU A 331 8.93 5.85 15.45
C LEU A 331 10.30 5.22 15.75
N TYR A 332 10.58 4.05 15.19
CA TYR A 332 11.88 3.41 15.33
C TYR A 332 13.03 4.30 14.81
N TYR A 333 12.91 4.80 13.58
CA TYR A 333 13.93 5.65 12.99
C TYR A 333 14.01 7.04 13.64
N ALA A 334 12.90 7.62 14.07
CA ALA A 334 12.88 8.92 14.73
C ALA A 334 13.43 8.88 16.17
N SER A 335 13.47 7.69 16.78
CA SER A 335 14.05 7.45 18.10
C SER A 335 15.48 6.86 18.06
N ASP A 336 16.19 7.02 16.92
CA ASP A 336 17.54 6.50 16.72
C ASP A 336 17.68 5.00 16.97
N GLY A 337 16.67 4.21 16.57
CA GLY A 337 16.71 2.76 16.70
C GLY A 337 16.37 2.23 18.10
N ALA A 338 15.71 3.02 18.93
CA ALA A 338 15.39 2.63 20.31
C ALA A 338 14.23 1.61 20.38
N ALA A 339 14.49 0.33 20.06
CA ALA A 339 13.50 -0.74 19.99
C ALA A 339 12.65 -0.88 21.28
N GLY A 340 13.30 -0.79 22.46
CA GLY A 340 12.60 -0.85 23.75
C GLY A 340 11.63 0.32 23.97
N PHE A 341 11.94 1.51 23.46
CA PHE A 341 11.03 2.66 23.47
C PHE A 341 9.80 2.40 22.59
N VAL A 342 10.01 1.93 21.36
CA VAL A 342 8.93 1.59 20.44
C VAL A 342 8.03 0.50 21.01
N ALA A 343 8.62 -0.55 21.60
CA ALA A 343 7.87 -1.61 22.29
C ALA A 343 6.96 -1.05 23.38
N GLY A 344 7.46 -0.10 24.19
CA GLY A 344 6.67 0.59 25.21
C GLY A 344 5.48 1.36 24.64
N LEU A 345 5.68 2.13 23.55
CA LEU A 345 4.60 2.85 22.87
C LEU A 345 3.52 1.91 22.31
N MET A 346 3.93 0.77 21.73
CA MET A 346 2.99 -0.21 21.19
C MET A 346 2.21 -0.94 22.30
N ASP A 347 2.86 -1.18 23.43
CA ASP A 347 2.22 -1.70 24.65
C ASP A 347 1.17 -0.72 25.20
N ASP A 348 1.49 0.57 25.26
CA ASP A 348 0.54 1.61 25.70
C ASP A 348 -0.64 1.70 24.73
N LEU A 349 -0.40 1.66 23.41
CA LEU A 349 -1.45 1.63 22.40
C LEU A 349 -2.37 0.41 22.57
N ALA A 350 -1.79 -0.76 22.85
CA ALA A 350 -2.56 -1.98 23.06
C ALA A 350 -3.42 -1.91 24.31
N LYS A 351 -2.88 -1.41 25.43
CA LYS A 351 -3.53 -1.40 26.75
C LYS A 351 -4.51 -0.24 26.92
N THR A 352 -4.15 0.95 26.44
CA THR A 352 -4.90 2.18 26.70
C THR A 352 -5.54 2.79 25.47
N GLY A 353 -5.12 2.34 24.26
CA GLY A 353 -5.51 2.94 22.98
C GLY A 353 -4.76 4.23 22.65
N ARG A 354 -3.76 4.63 23.46
CA ARG A 354 -3.08 5.93 23.33
C ARG A 354 -1.61 5.82 23.71
N TYR A 355 -0.78 6.64 23.05
CA TYR A 355 0.59 6.93 23.48
C TYR A 355 0.97 8.38 23.16
N GLN A 356 2.07 8.86 23.76
CA GLN A 356 2.66 10.15 23.45
C GLN A 356 4.16 10.01 23.29
N VAL A 357 4.71 10.65 22.26
CA VAL A 357 6.15 10.72 22.04
C VAL A 357 6.75 11.96 22.72
N PRO A 358 8.03 11.93 23.12
CA PRO A 358 8.75 13.12 23.58
C PRO A 358 8.84 14.18 22.48
N ASP A 359 8.90 15.46 22.88
CA ASP A 359 9.00 16.60 21.97
C ASP A 359 10.20 16.51 21.01
N GLU A 360 11.30 15.92 21.45
CA GLU A 360 12.48 15.68 20.60
C GLU A 360 12.20 14.73 19.45
N VAL A 361 11.45 13.64 19.70
CA VAL A 361 11.05 12.69 18.66
C VAL A 361 10.05 13.33 17.71
N LEU A 362 9.09 14.08 18.24
CA LEU A 362 8.11 14.82 17.42
C LEU A 362 8.82 15.84 16.52
N SER A 363 9.76 16.61 17.04
CA SER A 363 10.50 17.61 16.28
C SER A 363 11.26 16.99 15.11
N ARG A 364 11.94 15.84 15.32
CA ARG A 364 12.62 15.09 14.25
C ARG A 364 11.66 14.61 13.16
N ILE A 365 10.47 14.17 13.55
CA ILE A 365 9.42 13.78 12.58
C ILE A 365 8.99 15.00 11.76
N GLN A 366 8.73 16.13 12.41
CA GLN A 366 8.28 17.37 11.78
C GLN A 366 9.32 18.04 10.86
N GLU A 367 10.61 17.72 10.98
CA GLU A 367 11.64 18.13 10.01
C GLU A 367 11.36 17.61 8.58
N THR A 368 10.69 16.48 8.46
CA THR A 368 10.40 15.85 7.17
C THR A 368 8.91 15.87 6.83
N PHE A 369 8.05 15.67 7.82
CA PHE A 369 6.62 15.48 7.61
C PHE A 369 5.83 16.74 7.93
N ALA A 370 4.87 17.05 7.05
CA ALA A 370 3.75 17.93 7.31
C ALA A 370 2.46 17.12 7.19
N CYS A 371 1.33 17.65 7.62
CA CYS A 371 0.07 16.92 7.59
C CYS A 371 -1.14 17.85 7.45
N GLY A 372 -2.24 17.24 7.04
CA GLY A 372 -3.56 17.84 7.00
C GLY A 372 -4.62 16.77 6.75
N TRP A 373 -5.87 17.18 6.75
CA TRP A 373 -6.99 16.28 6.46
C TRP A 373 -8.10 17.00 5.71
N ALA A 374 -8.96 16.25 5.05
CA ALA A 374 -10.14 16.73 4.33
C ALA A 374 -11.40 16.00 4.81
N SER A 375 -12.51 16.70 4.93
CA SER A 375 -13.84 16.09 5.04
C SER A 375 -14.29 15.57 3.66
N ASP A 376 -15.36 14.77 3.63
CA ASP A 376 -15.93 14.28 2.37
C ASP A 376 -16.37 15.46 1.49
N GLU A 377 -17.02 16.48 2.05
CA GLU A 377 -17.43 17.68 1.30
C GLU A 377 -16.24 18.47 0.74
N GLN A 378 -15.11 18.49 1.46
CA GLN A 378 -13.89 19.13 0.98
C GLN A 378 -13.23 18.33 -0.13
N ALA A 379 -13.25 17.00 -0.05
CA ALA A 379 -12.75 16.10 -1.10
C ALA A 379 -13.63 16.19 -2.35
N GLU A 380 -14.95 16.19 -2.22
CA GLU A 380 -15.90 16.39 -3.33
C GLU A 380 -15.68 17.75 -4.01
N ALA A 381 -15.56 18.83 -3.24
CA ALA A 381 -15.26 20.14 -3.79
C ALA A 381 -13.91 20.18 -4.53
N ALA A 382 -12.90 19.47 -4.00
CA ALA A 382 -11.60 19.37 -4.64
C ALA A 382 -11.64 18.58 -5.97
N MET A 383 -12.43 17.49 -6.05
CA MET A 383 -12.69 16.75 -7.31
C MET A 383 -13.29 17.68 -8.37
N LYS A 384 -14.36 18.39 -7.98
CA LYS A 384 -15.04 19.31 -8.89
C LYS A 384 -14.13 20.44 -9.35
N GLU A 385 -13.44 21.11 -8.43
CA GLU A 385 -12.53 22.22 -8.75
C GLU A 385 -11.42 21.77 -9.70
N CYS A 386 -10.80 20.61 -9.45
CA CYS A 386 -9.75 20.06 -10.29
C CYS A 386 -10.28 19.77 -11.70
N HIS A 387 -11.42 19.11 -11.81
CA HIS A 387 -12.03 18.79 -13.09
C HIS A 387 -12.43 20.04 -13.85
N ASP A 388 -13.10 21.00 -13.23
CA ASP A 388 -13.55 22.25 -13.87
C ASP A 388 -12.37 23.09 -14.39
N ALA A 389 -11.23 23.05 -13.68
CA ALA A 389 -10.05 23.84 -14.05
C ALA A 389 -9.13 23.15 -15.05
N THR A 390 -9.06 21.82 -15.08
CA THR A 390 -8.02 21.07 -15.78
C THR A 390 -8.53 19.91 -16.65
N GLY A 391 -9.78 19.48 -16.46
CA GLY A 391 -10.33 18.26 -17.06
C GLY A 391 -9.86 16.97 -16.38
N TYR A 392 -8.94 17.04 -15.41
CA TYR A 392 -8.44 15.84 -14.71
C TYR A 392 -9.43 15.34 -13.67
N VAL A 393 -9.68 14.02 -13.66
CA VAL A 393 -10.64 13.38 -12.76
C VAL A 393 -9.91 12.70 -11.61
N LEU A 394 -10.02 13.27 -10.42
CA LEU A 394 -9.46 12.70 -9.19
C LEU A 394 -10.37 11.59 -8.66
N ASP A 395 -9.78 10.56 -8.02
CA ASP A 395 -10.49 9.67 -7.12
C ASP A 395 -10.61 10.31 -5.72
N PRO A 396 -11.53 9.84 -4.83
CA PRO A 396 -11.74 10.45 -3.53
C PRO A 396 -10.51 10.50 -2.62
N HIS A 397 -9.60 9.50 -2.69
CA HIS A 397 -8.37 9.49 -1.89
C HIS A 397 -7.40 10.56 -2.40
N THR A 398 -7.20 10.63 -3.70
CA THR A 398 -6.37 11.66 -4.33
C THR A 398 -6.94 13.05 -4.09
N ALA A 399 -8.27 13.19 -4.05
CA ALA A 399 -8.94 14.47 -3.75
C ALA A 399 -8.62 14.97 -2.34
N CYS A 400 -8.55 14.09 -1.33
CA CYS A 400 -8.06 14.46 0.00
C CYS A 400 -6.62 15.02 -0.06
N ALA A 401 -5.72 14.35 -0.77
CA ALA A 401 -4.35 14.83 -0.92
C ALA A 401 -4.25 16.13 -1.75
N TRP A 402 -5.07 16.25 -2.77
CA TRP A 402 -5.18 17.48 -3.57
C TRP A 402 -5.59 18.67 -2.73
N TYR A 403 -6.64 18.51 -1.90
CA TYR A 403 -7.10 19.53 -0.95
C TYR A 403 -6.00 19.90 0.06
N VAL A 404 -5.42 18.90 0.72
CA VAL A 404 -4.36 19.11 1.73
C VAL A 404 -3.12 19.74 1.11
N SER A 405 -2.76 19.37 -0.12
CA SER A 405 -1.65 19.99 -0.85
C SER A 405 -1.81 21.50 -0.98
N LYS A 406 -3.03 21.98 -1.23
CA LYS A 406 -3.33 23.41 -1.34
C LYS A 406 -3.32 24.16 0.00
N MET A 407 -3.48 23.44 1.13
CA MET A 407 -3.39 24.06 2.48
C MET A 407 -1.96 24.47 2.84
N HIS A 408 -0.96 23.83 2.22
CA HIS A 408 0.44 24.09 2.52
C HIS A 408 1.04 25.07 1.50
N PRO A 409 1.77 26.12 1.96
CA PRO A 409 2.44 27.03 1.04
C PRO A 409 3.44 26.28 0.17
N HIS A 410 3.53 26.66 -1.10
CA HIS A 410 4.55 26.13 -2.00
C HIS A 410 5.91 26.71 -1.64
N THR A 411 6.93 25.85 -1.60
CA THR A 411 8.32 26.30 -1.55
C THR A 411 8.70 26.76 -2.95
N GLU A 412 9.18 28.00 -3.09
CA GLU A 412 9.56 28.56 -4.38
C GLU A 412 10.61 27.69 -5.08
N GLY A 413 10.35 27.33 -6.33
CA GLY A 413 11.23 26.48 -7.14
C GLY A 413 11.21 24.99 -6.79
N VAL A 414 10.36 24.55 -5.86
CA VAL A 414 10.23 23.14 -5.47
C VAL A 414 8.87 22.60 -5.97
N PRO A 415 8.85 21.72 -6.98
CA PRO A 415 7.61 21.15 -7.45
C PRO A 415 7.01 20.21 -6.40
N ARG A 416 5.68 20.13 -6.38
CA ARG A 416 4.93 19.22 -5.52
C ARG A 416 4.22 18.18 -6.37
N VAL A 417 4.45 16.92 -6.01
CA VAL A 417 3.81 15.75 -6.63
C VAL A 417 2.73 15.23 -5.70
N VAL A 418 1.50 15.18 -6.18
CA VAL A 418 0.38 14.53 -5.48
C VAL A 418 0.29 13.08 -5.95
N LEU A 419 0.27 12.13 -5.02
CA LEU A 419 0.13 10.72 -5.37
C LEU A 419 -1.34 10.38 -5.63
N SER A 420 -1.61 9.86 -6.83
CA SER A 420 -2.94 9.38 -7.23
C SER A 420 -3.00 7.87 -7.05
N THR A 421 -3.71 7.45 -6.00
CA THR A 421 -3.60 6.09 -5.45
C THR A 421 -4.64 5.11 -5.97
N ALA A 422 -5.67 5.58 -6.66
CA ALA A 422 -6.69 4.74 -7.27
C ALA A 422 -7.27 5.39 -8.53
N SER A 423 -7.85 4.55 -9.41
CA SER A 423 -8.64 5.06 -10.53
C SER A 423 -9.98 5.61 -10.04
N SER A 424 -10.39 6.75 -10.55
CA SER A 424 -11.70 7.37 -10.32
C SER A 424 -12.86 6.42 -10.68
N TYR A 425 -12.65 5.53 -11.63
CA TYR A 425 -13.63 4.53 -12.07
C TYR A 425 -13.93 3.43 -11.04
N LYS A 426 -13.13 3.28 -10.00
CA LYS A 426 -13.44 2.38 -8.86
C LYS A 426 -14.42 2.99 -7.86
N PHE A 427 -14.58 4.30 -7.90
CA PHE A 427 -15.40 5.11 -7.02
C PHE A 427 -16.32 6.00 -7.86
N CYS A 428 -16.77 5.48 -9.00
CA CYS A 428 -17.47 6.26 -10.03
C CYS A 428 -18.75 6.90 -9.51
N HIS A 429 -19.46 6.29 -8.56
CA HIS A 429 -20.65 6.87 -7.95
C HIS A 429 -20.33 8.18 -7.24
N ASP A 430 -19.39 8.14 -6.26
CA ASP A 430 -18.99 9.32 -5.49
C ASP A 430 -18.38 10.39 -6.40
N VAL A 431 -17.60 9.98 -7.42
CA VAL A 431 -17.00 10.90 -8.40
C VAL A 431 -18.09 11.58 -9.25
N CYS A 432 -19.09 10.83 -9.74
CA CYS A 432 -20.21 11.41 -10.50
C CYS A 432 -21.00 12.41 -9.65
N GLU A 433 -21.30 12.07 -8.39
CA GLU A 433 -21.98 13.00 -7.45
C GLU A 433 -21.16 14.28 -7.25
N ALA A 434 -19.86 14.15 -6.98
CA ALA A 434 -18.96 15.30 -6.78
C ALA A 434 -18.88 16.21 -8.02
N LEU A 435 -18.90 15.63 -9.22
CA LEU A 435 -18.88 16.39 -10.48
C LEU A 435 -20.25 16.95 -10.89
N GLY A 436 -21.32 16.59 -10.17
CA GLY A 436 -22.70 16.98 -10.49
C GLY A 436 -23.26 16.25 -11.69
N LEU A 437 -22.75 15.06 -12.00
CA LEU A 437 -23.25 14.16 -13.04
C LEU A 437 -24.38 13.28 -12.50
N ALA A 438 -25.06 12.55 -13.40
CA ALA A 438 -25.95 11.49 -12.96
C ALA A 438 -25.16 10.39 -12.25
N ALA A 439 -25.65 9.96 -11.09
CA ALA A 439 -25.04 8.90 -10.28
C ALA A 439 -26.03 7.73 -10.11
N PRO A 440 -26.25 6.92 -11.15
CA PRO A 440 -27.14 5.77 -11.06
C PRO A 440 -26.59 4.75 -10.04
N GLN A 441 -27.50 3.91 -9.49
CA GLN A 441 -27.13 2.89 -8.50
C GLN A 441 -26.25 1.77 -9.09
N ASP A 442 -26.28 1.59 -10.40
CA ASP A 442 -25.43 0.64 -11.12
C ASP A 442 -24.05 1.25 -11.39
N ASP A 443 -23.01 0.66 -10.85
CA ASP A 443 -21.63 1.14 -10.97
C ASP A 443 -21.15 1.22 -12.43
N PHE A 444 -21.58 0.29 -13.30
CA PHE A 444 -21.21 0.30 -14.72
C PHE A 444 -21.93 1.40 -15.49
N ALA A 445 -23.15 1.73 -15.09
CA ALA A 445 -23.84 2.91 -15.63
C ALA A 445 -23.12 4.20 -15.19
N CYS A 446 -22.66 4.29 -13.93
CA CYS A 446 -21.83 5.41 -13.48
C CYS A 446 -20.52 5.51 -14.26
N MET A 447 -19.86 4.39 -14.56
CA MET A 447 -18.64 4.39 -15.38
C MET A 447 -18.92 5.01 -16.76
N ARG A 448 -20.04 4.65 -17.40
CA ARG A 448 -20.43 5.21 -18.70
C ARG A 448 -20.76 6.70 -18.64
N GLU A 449 -21.41 7.16 -17.56
CA GLU A 449 -21.65 8.60 -17.33
C GLU A 449 -20.33 9.37 -17.20
N LEU A 450 -19.39 8.83 -16.41
CA LEU A 450 -18.07 9.45 -16.22
C LEU A 450 -17.26 9.48 -17.52
N GLU A 451 -17.27 8.41 -18.33
CA GLU A 451 -16.66 8.38 -19.67
C GLU A 451 -17.26 9.41 -20.62
N GLY A 452 -18.58 9.61 -20.54
CA GLY A 452 -19.29 10.60 -21.37
C GLY A 452 -18.97 12.04 -21.01
N ALA A 453 -18.61 12.30 -19.75
CA ALA A 453 -18.34 13.63 -19.20
C ALA A 453 -16.85 14.00 -19.17
N SER A 454 -15.96 13.04 -19.33
CA SER A 454 -14.50 13.22 -19.28
C SER A 454 -13.85 12.72 -20.57
N GLU A 455 -12.59 13.10 -20.80
CA GLU A 455 -11.78 12.58 -21.92
C GLU A 455 -11.13 11.22 -21.59
N THR A 456 -11.45 10.61 -20.43
CA THR A 456 -10.87 9.37 -19.96
C THR A 456 -11.74 8.15 -20.29
N LYS A 457 -11.17 6.96 -20.14
CA LYS A 457 -11.87 5.68 -20.33
C LYS A 457 -11.73 4.84 -19.08
N ALA A 458 -12.77 4.08 -18.78
CA ALA A 458 -12.68 3.07 -17.73
C ALA A 458 -11.57 2.08 -18.06
N PRO A 459 -10.69 1.73 -17.08
CA PRO A 459 -9.71 0.68 -17.26
C PRO A 459 -10.36 -0.60 -17.77
N ALA A 460 -9.80 -1.22 -18.81
CA ALA A 460 -10.39 -2.39 -19.46
C ALA A 460 -10.69 -3.53 -18.47
N ALA A 461 -9.82 -3.69 -17.45
CA ALA A 461 -10.00 -4.67 -16.39
C ALA A 461 -11.23 -4.39 -15.51
N LEU A 462 -11.61 -3.13 -15.30
CA LEU A 462 -12.83 -2.76 -14.57
C LEU A 462 -14.07 -2.92 -15.45
N ALA A 463 -14.05 -2.42 -16.67
CA ALA A 463 -15.17 -2.53 -17.60
C ALA A 463 -15.55 -3.99 -17.90
N ALA A 464 -14.57 -4.90 -17.97
CA ALA A 464 -14.79 -6.32 -18.21
C ALA A 464 -15.56 -7.03 -17.07
N LEU A 465 -15.62 -6.47 -15.89
CA LEU A 465 -16.31 -7.07 -14.73
C LEU A 465 -17.84 -7.15 -14.96
N GLU A 466 -18.42 -6.26 -15.75
CA GLU A 466 -19.85 -6.23 -16.04
C GLU A 466 -20.37 -7.58 -16.60
N ASN A 467 -19.50 -8.29 -17.34
CA ASN A 467 -19.86 -9.56 -17.99
C ASN A 467 -18.97 -10.73 -17.53
N ALA A 468 -18.25 -10.58 -16.42
CA ALA A 468 -17.36 -11.61 -15.94
C ALA A 468 -18.11 -12.69 -15.14
N ASP A 469 -17.75 -13.96 -15.34
CA ASP A 469 -18.30 -15.08 -14.58
C ASP A 469 -17.74 -15.09 -13.13
N GLU A 470 -18.63 -15.14 -12.15
CA GLU A 470 -18.22 -15.31 -10.76
C GLU A 470 -17.70 -16.74 -10.50
N ARG A 471 -16.47 -16.87 -10.06
CA ARG A 471 -15.82 -18.15 -9.77
C ARG A 471 -15.96 -18.58 -8.32
N PHE A 472 -16.08 -17.63 -7.41
CA PHE A 472 -16.08 -17.86 -5.96
C PHE A 472 -17.41 -17.38 -5.37
N GLY A 473 -18.15 -18.32 -4.79
CA GLY A 473 -19.46 -18.05 -4.17
C GLY A 473 -19.55 -18.53 -2.72
N ASP A 474 -18.41 -18.93 -2.11
CA ASP A 474 -18.39 -19.44 -0.74
C ASP A 474 -18.76 -18.34 0.26
N VAL A 475 -19.76 -18.63 1.10
CA VAL A 475 -20.16 -17.81 2.25
C VAL A 475 -19.98 -18.68 3.49
N ILE A 476 -19.16 -18.25 4.44
CA ILE A 476 -18.79 -19.03 5.61
C ILE A 476 -18.99 -18.24 6.90
N ALA A 477 -19.25 -18.95 8.00
CA ALA A 477 -19.25 -18.32 9.31
C ALA A 477 -17.83 -18.01 9.80
N VAL A 478 -17.68 -17.00 10.66
CA VAL A 478 -16.38 -16.62 11.27
C VAL A 478 -15.69 -17.83 11.94
N GLY A 479 -16.48 -18.74 12.55
CA GLY A 479 -15.95 -19.94 13.21
C GLY A 479 -15.34 -20.98 12.27
N ASP A 480 -15.72 -20.96 10.99
CA ASP A 480 -15.29 -21.95 10.01
C ASP A 480 -14.03 -21.52 9.23
N MET A 481 -13.55 -20.29 9.42
CA MET A 481 -12.41 -19.74 8.68
C MET A 481 -11.13 -20.57 8.86
N SER A 482 -10.87 -21.10 10.06
CA SER A 482 -9.66 -21.91 10.32
C SER A 482 -9.67 -23.23 9.54
N SER A 483 -10.79 -23.95 9.54
CA SER A 483 -10.96 -25.20 8.79
C SER A 483 -10.96 -24.95 7.27
N TYR A 484 -11.51 -23.82 6.82
CA TYR A 484 -11.46 -23.42 5.42
C TYR A 484 -10.02 -23.20 4.96
N VAL A 485 -9.20 -22.49 5.76
CA VAL A 485 -7.76 -22.30 5.46
C VAL A 485 -7.03 -23.64 5.37
N GLU A 486 -7.23 -24.54 6.33
CA GLU A 486 -6.57 -25.85 6.33
C GLU A 486 -6.94 -26.66 5.08
N THR A 487 -8.20 -26.66 4.69
CA THR A 487 -8.69 -27.29 3.46
C THR A 487 -8.02 -26.68 2.22
N LYS A 488 -8.00 -25.33 2.12
CA LYS A 488 -7.40 -24.65 0.97
C LYS A 488 -5.88 -24.81 0.89
N CYS A 489 -5.19 -24.95 2.01
CA CYS A 489 -3.76 -25.34 1.98
C CYS A 489 -3.54 -26.68 1.28
N GLY A 490 -4.41 -27.67 1.50
CA GLY A 490 -4.30 -28.98 0.84
C GLY A 490 -4.72 -28.98 -0.63
N GLU A 491 -5.59 -28.04 -1.05
CA GLU A 491 -6.10 -27.96 -2.43
C GLU A 491 -5.20 -27.09 -3.34
N LEU A 492 -4.58 -26.03 -2.81
CA LEU A 492 -3.92 -24.98 -3.60
C LEU A 492 -2.38 -25.09 -3.59
N LEU A 493 -1.79 -25.85 -2.67
CA LEU A 493 -0.34 -26.02 -2.50
C LEU A 493 0.11 -27.48 -2.68
#